data_27aa01f642e674fb106bd7c28b96867a
#
_entry.id   27aa01f642e674fb106bd7c28b96867a
#
_cell.length_a   1.000
_cell.length_b   1.000
_cell.length_c   1.000
_cell.angle_alpha   90.00
_cell.angle_beta   90.00
_cell.angle_gamma   90.00
#
_symmetry.space_group_name_H-M   'P 1'
#
loop_
_entity.id
_entity.type
_entity.pdbx_description
1 polymer ?
#
loop_
_entity_poly.entity_id
_entity_poly.type
_entity_poly.pdbx_seq_one_letter_code
_entity_poly.pdbx_strand_id
1 'polypeptide(L)'
;MKTQELIDFKRIAEAIQYIQANFKDQPGLEEVAEQVNISPFHFQRLFTEWAGTSPKRFLQYVSIEYAKTLLRESKASLFETAFETGLSGTSRLHDLFISIEGMTPGEYKNGGESLSINFNFAESPFGKLLVASTAKGICHLAFAEDEAEALRILHTKFPNASYVQIADTVQQNALNIFKHDWTKLSQVKLHLKGTDFQLKVWETLLKIPLGKLSTYGEISKQIESCGASRA
;
A
#
# COMPACT_ATOMS: atom_id res chain seq x y z
N MET A 1 18.74 -15.88 -13.06
CA MET A 1 18.20 -14.64 -13.67
C MET A 1 19.00 -14.31 -14.90
N LYS A 2 18.36 -13.95 -16.01
CA LYS A 2 19.07 -13.44 -17.19
C LYS A 2 19.70 -12.10 -16.82
N THR A 3 20.83 -11.74 -17.40
CA THR A 3 21.57 -10.49 -17.12
C THR A 3 20.67 -9.25 -17.20
N GLN A 4 19.72 -9.22 -18.16
CA GLN A 4 18.77 -8.13 -18.33
C GLN A 4 17.79 -8.01 -17.15
N GLU A 5 17.25 -9.12 -16.63
CA GLU A 5 16.35 -9.11 -15.48
C GLU A 5 17.03 -8.53 -14.22
N LEU A 6 18.32 -8.79 -14.03
CA LEU A 6 19.09 -8.22 -12.93
C LEU A 6 19.28 -6.71 -13.09
N ILE A 7 19.52 -6.23 -14.32
CA ILE A 7 19.64 -4.80 -14.62
C ILE A 7 18.31 -4.10 -14.36
N ASP A 8 17.21 -4.67 -14.85
CA ASP A 8 15.86 -4.11 -14.68
C ASP A 8 15.45 -4.07 -13.20
N PHE A 9 15.78 -5.12 -12.45
CA PHE A 9 15.60 -5.14 -11.00
C PHE A 9 16.33 -3.98 -10.31
N LYS A 10 17.61 -3.78 -10.59
CA LYS A 10 18.40 -2.69 -9.99
C LYS A 10 17.80 -1.32 -10.31
N ARG A 11 17.39 -1.09 -11.56
CA ARG A 11 16.74 0.15 -11.97
C ARG A 11 15.45 0.43 -11.19
N ILE A 12 14.61 -0.59 -11.01
CA ILE A 12 13.37 -0.41 -10.24
C ILE A 12 13.66 -0.19 -8.76
N ALA A 13 14.63 -0.90 -8.18
CA ALA A 13 15.04 -0.66 -6.80
C ALA A 13 15.58 0.77 -6.60
N GLU A 14 16.42 1.26 -7.50
CA GLU A 14 16.94 2.64 -7.49
C GLU A 14 15.82 3.67 -7.65
N ALA A 15 14.86 3.43 -8.55
CA ALA A 15 13.70 4.31 -8.72
C ALA A 15 12.82 4.38 -7.46
N ILE A 16 12.58 3.25 -6.80
CA ILE A 16 11.83 3.18 -5.54
C ILE A 16 12.55 3.99 -4.45
N GLN A 17 13.86 3.79 -4.30
CA GLN A 17 14.67 4.55 -3.33
C GLN A 17 14.65 6.05 -3.63
N TYR A 18 14.76 6.43 -4.91
CA TYR A 18 14.68 7.83 -5.31
C TYR A 18 13.34 8.46 -4.95
N ILE A 19 12.22 7.79 -5.28
CA ILE A 19 10.87 8.26 -4.93
C ILE A 19 10.72 8.39 -3.42
N GLN A 20 11.17 7.41 -2.64
CA GLN A 20 11.09 7.44 -1.18
C GLN A 20 11.92 8.57 -0.55
N ALA A 21 13.09 8.87 -1.12
CA ALA A 21 13.95 9.94 -0.63
C ALA A 21 13.43 11.34 -1.01
N ASN A 22 12.76 11.48 -2.16
CA ASN A 22 12.40 12.78 -2.73
C ASN A 22 10.86 12.98 -2.85
N PHE A 23 10.04 12.18 -2.16
CA PHE A 23 8.58 12.25 -2.31
C PHE A 23 8.00 13.63 -1.96
N LYS A 24 8.64 14.41 -1.10
CA LYS A 24 8.23 15.77 -0.73
C LYS A 24 8.30 16.75 -1.91
N ASP A 25 9.22 16.51 -2.83
CA ASP A 25 9.38 17.32 -4.06
C ASP A 25 8.41 16.87 -5.16
N GLN A 26 7.64 15.79 -4.92
CA GLN A 26 6.66 15.22 -5.84
C GLN A 26 7.24 14.94 -7.24
N PRO A 27 8.35 14.17 -7.36
CA PRO A 27 9.07 13.97 -8.61
C PRO A 27 8.17 13.45 -9.73
N GLY A 28 8.37 14.03 -10.91
CA GLY A 28 7.65 13.63 -12.13
C GLY A 28 8.14 12.31 -12.71
N LEU A 29 7.36 11.76 -13.67
CA LEU A 29 7.72 10.51 -14.34
C LEU A 29 9.06 10.63 -15.09
N GLU A 30 9.26 11.75 -15.76
CA GLU A 30 10.45 12.07 -16.54
C GLU A 30 11.70 12.11 -15.64
N GLU A 31 11.59 12.77 -14.53
CA GLU A 31 12.66 12.94 -13.54
C GLU A 31 13.11 11.59 -12.97
N VAL A 32 12.15 10.75 -12.52
CA VAL A 32 12.47 9.41 -12.00
C VAL A 32 13.06 8.51 -13.08
N ALA A 33 12.57 8.59 -14.31
CA ALA A 33 13.09 7.81 -15.44
C ALA A 33 14.53 8.19 -15.80
N GLU A 34 14.87 9.49 -15.69
CA GLU A 34 16.23 10.00 -15.91
C GLU A 34 17.22 9.44 -14.88
N GLN A 35 16.83 9.34 -13.61
CA GLN A 35 17.66 8.77 -12.53
C GLN A 35 18.11 7.33 -12.83
N VAL A 36 17.28 6.57 -13.54
CA VAL A 36 17.57 5.16 -13.89
C VAL A 36 17.98 4.97 -15.35
N ASN A 37 18.26 6.06 -16.07
CA ASN A 37 18.78 6.11 -17.43
C ASN A 37 17.94 5.32 -18.44
N ILE A 38 16.61 5.46 -18.40
CA ILE A 38 15.69 4.92 -19.41
C ILE A 38 14.61 5.95 -19.77
N SER A 39 13.96 5.74 -20.94
CA SER A 39 12.87 6.65 -21.34
C SER A 39 11.67 6.56 -20.39
N PRO A 40 10.89 7.65 -20.20
CA PRO A 40 9.73 7.66 -19.32
C PRO A 40 8.70 6.57 -19.65
N PHE A 41 8.45 6.32 -20.93
CA PHE A 41 7.54 5.27 -21.38
C PHE A 41 8.03 3.86 -20.99
N HIS A 42 9.32 3.58 -21.22
CA HIS A 42 9.92 2.31 -20.82
C HIS A 42 9.93 2.15 -19.30
N PHE A 43 10.28 3.21 -18.57
CA PHE A 43 10.25 3.23 -17.11
C PHE A 43 8.85 2.93 -16.56
N GLN A 44 7.82 3.62 -17.03
CA GLN A 44 6.45 3.40 -16.56
C GLN A 44 6.00 1.95 -16.76
N ARG A 45 6.28 1.38 -17.94
CA ARG A 45 5.95 -0.02 -18.23
C ARG A 45 6.71 -0.98 -17.32
N LEU A 46 8.02 -0.81 -17.22
CA LEU A 46 8.89 -1.66 -16.42
C LEU A 46 8.54 -1.58 -14.93
N PHE A 47 8.34 -0.37 -14.41
CA PHE A 47 7.94 -0.17 -13.02
C PHE A 47 6.59 -0.84 -12.73
N THR A 48 5.60 -0.69 -13.62
CA THR A 48 4.28 -1.30 -13.45
C THR A 48 4.35 -2.83 -13.49
N GLU A 49 5.17 -3.39 -14.37
CA GLU A 49 5.39 -4.82 -14.47
C GLU A 49 6.01 -5.42 -13.19
N TRP A 50 6.97 -4.70 -12.60
CA TRP A 50 7.69 -5.18 -11.42
C TRP A 50 7.02 -4.83 -10.09
N ALA A 51 6.48 -3.62 -9.96
CA ALA A 51 5.87 -3.12 -8.73
C ALA A 51 4.35 -3.35 -8.64
N GLY A 52 3.72 -3.84 -9.71
CA GLY A 52 2.27 -4.06 -9.76
C GLY A 52 1.44 -2.77 -9.74
N THR A 53 2.09 -1.59 -9.73
CA THR A 53 1.44 -0.28 -9.69
C THR A 53 2.23 0.75 -10.50
N SER A 54 1.61 1.88 -10.86
CA SER A 54 2.34 2.93 -11.58
C SER A 54 3.24 3.74 -10.63
N PRO A 55 4.36 4.34 -11.15
CA PRO A 55 5.23 5.20 -10.35
C PRO A 55 4.49 6.31 -9.62
N LYS A 56 3.52 6.93 -10.28
CA LYS A 56 2.67 7.99 -9.69
C LYS A 56 1.84 7.47 -8.51
N ARG A 57 1.24 6.29 -8.61
CA ARG A 57 0.48 5.70 -7.51
C ARG A 57 1.40 5.30 -6.35
N PHE A 58 2.59 4.82 -6.66
CA PHE A 58 3.58 4.52 -5.64
C PHE A 58 4.01 5.77 -4.87
N LEU A 59 4.31 6.89 -5.57
CA LEU A 59 4.59 8.18 -4.95
C LEU A 59 3.42 8.66 -4.06
N GLN A 60 2.18 8.56 -4.54
CA GLN A 60 0.99 8.90 -3.76
C GLN A 60 0.87 8.08 -2.48
N TYR A 61 1.18 6.79 -2.57
CA TYR A 61 1.21 5.90 -1.42
C TYR A 61 2.26 6.34 -0.39
N VAL A 62 3.50 6.60 -0.81
CA VAL A 62 4.58 7.08 0.06
C VAL A 62 4.17 8.40 0.74
N SER A 63 3.60 9.33 -0.02
CA SER A 63 3.12 10.62 0.51
C SER A 63 2.03 10.43 1.59
N ILE A 64 1.08 9.52 1.38
CA ILE A 64 0.01 9.25 2.35
C ILE A 64 0.55 8.54 3.60
N GLU A 65 1.48 7.61 3.48
CA GLU A 65 2.08 6.97 4.67
C GLU A 65 2.78 8.01 5.56
N TYR A 66 3.51 8.95 4.97
CA TYR A 66 4.12 10.05 5.72
C TYR A 66 3.07 11.00 6.31
N ALA A 67 2.02 11.36 5.56
CA ALA A 67 0.91 12.17 6.06
C ALA A 67 0.22 11.53 7.27
N LYS A 68 0.05 10.21 7.26
CA LYS A 68 -0.53 9.45 8.38
C LYS A 68 0.30 9.58 9.66
N THR A 69 1.63 9.52 9.53
CA THR A 69 2.55 9.73 10.66
C THR A 69 2.39 11.14 11.23
N LEU A 70 2.37 12.18 10.38
CA LEU A 70 2.18 13.56 10.82
C LEU A 70 0.85 13.78 11.54
N LEU A 71 -0.24 13.23 11.01
CA LEU A 71 -1.58 13.39 11.59
C LEU A 71 -1.74 12.68 12.93
N ARG A 72 -1.11 11.51 13.12
CA ARG A 72 -1.22 10.73 14.34
C ARG A 72 -0.24 11.15 15.42
N GLU A 73 1.03 11.26 15.09
CA GLU A 73 2.11 11.44 16.05
C GLU A 73 2.34 12.91 16.35
N SER A 74 2.39 13.77 15.32
CA SER A 74 2.67 15.18 15.47
C SER A 74 1.42 16.03 15.68
N LYS A 75 0.22 15.44 15.58
CA LYS A 75 -1.08 16.14 15.62
C LYS A 75 -1.15 17.35 14.65
N ALA A 76 -0.35 17.32 13.59
CA ALA A 76 -0.27 18.39 12.60
C ALA A 76 -1.66 18.75 12.04
N SER A 77 -1.86 20.00 11.66
CA SER A 77 -3.05 20.43 10.94
C SER A 77 -3.07 19.80 9.53
N LEU A 78 -4.25 19.80 8.88
CA LEU A 78 -4.36 19.31 7.51
C LEU A 78 -3.54 20.15 6.53
N PHE A 79 -3.43 21.44 6.80
CA PHE A 79 -2.63 22.36 5.99
C PHE A 79 -1.14 22.04 6.10
N GLU A 80 -0.61 21.96 7.33
CA GLU A 80 0.78 21.58 7.59
C GLU A 80 1.09 20.21 7.00
N THR A 81 0.17 19.23 7.16
CA THR A 81 0.35 17.89 6.58
C THR A 81 0.46 17.93 5.07
N ALA A 82 -0.42 18.70 4.38
CA ALA A 82 -0.35 18.85 2.94
C ALA A 82 0.98 19.50 2.49
N PHE A 83 1.42 20.53 3.20
CA PHE A 83 2.66 21.23 2.92
C PHE A 83 3.88 20.32 3.12
N GLU A 84 3.98 19.65 4.25
CA GLU A 84 5.09 18.75 4.60
C GLU A 84 5.19 17.50 3.71
N THR A 85 4.08 17.14 3.05
CA THR A 85 4.05 16.03 2.08
C THR A 85 4.31 16.49 0.64
N GLY A 86 4.58 17.78 0.41
CA GLY A 86 4.78 18.35 -0.93
C GLY A 86 3.51 18.40 -1.79
N LEU A 87 2.33 18.21 -1.18
CA LEU A 87 1.07 18.26 -1.91
C LEU A 87 0.63 19.72 -2.13
N SER A 88 -0.02 19.99 -3.27
CA SER A 88 -0.43 21.35 -3.67
C SER A 88 -1.48 21.98 -2.77
N GLY A 89 -2.03 21.26 -1.80
CA GLY A 89 -2.97 21.77 -0.80
C GLY A 89 -3.83 20.68 -0.15
N THR A 90 -4.67 21.11 0.78
CA THR A 90 -5.53 20.23 1.58
C THR A 90 -6.54 19.45 0.76
N SER A 91 -7.04 20.00 -0.35
CA SER A 91 -7.95 19.30 -1.26
C SER A 91 -7.26 18.08 -1.87
N ARG A 92 -5.99 18.22 -2.27
CA ARG A 92 -5.23 17.09 -2.81
C ARG A 92 -4.96 16.02 -1.77
N LEU A 93 -4.65 16.42 -0.54
CA LEU A 93 -4.51 15.51 0.60
C LEU A 93 -5.83 14.75 0.84
N HIS A 94 -6.96 15.45 0.83
CA HIS A 94 -8.29 14.87 1.00
C HIS A 94 -8.60 13.81 -0.07
N ASP A 95 -8.40 14.13 -1.35
CA ASP A 95 -8.64 13.20 -2.46
C ASP A 95 -7.78 11.93 -2.36
N LEU A 96 -6.51 12.09 -1.98
CA LEU A 96 -5.60 10.96 -1.80
C LEU A 96 -6.03 10.08 -0.62
N PHE A 97 -6.43 10.67 0.51
CA PHE A 97 -6.93 9.91 1.66
C PHE A 97 -8.18 9.10 1.30
N ILE A 98 -9.17 9.72 0.64
CA ILE A 98 -10.36 8.99 0.18
C ILE A 98 -9.98 7.87 -0.77
N SER A 99 -9.05 8.13 -1.69
CA SER A 99 -8.67 7.16 -2.72
C SER A 99 -7.87 5.97 -2.17
N ILE A 100 -7.06 6.18 -1.12
CA ILE A 100 -6.12 5.19 -0.58
C ILE A 100 -6.62 4.59 0.73
N GLU A 101 -7.12 5.42 1.66
CA GLU A 101 -7.54 5.02 3.01
C GLU A 101 -9.05 4.76 3.14
N GLY A 102 -9.85 5.12 2.13
CA GLY A 102 -11.30 5.00 2.19
C GLY A 102 -11.96 5.93 3.23
N MET A 103 -11.27 6.99 3.64
CA MET A 103 -11.76 7.98 4.61
C MET A 103 -11.08 9.32 4.39
N THR A 104 -11.58 10.37 5.03
CA THR A 104 -10.95 11.69 5.00
C THR A 104 -9.74 11.77 5.93
N PRO A 105 -8.80 12.71 5.70
CA PRO A 105 -7.68 12.90 6.62
C PRO A 105 -8.11 13.34 8.03
N GLY A 106 -9.24 14.05 8.14
CA GLY A 106 -9.82 14.42 9.45
C GLY A 106 -10.36 13.23 10.22
N GLU A 107 -11.13 12.35 9.54
CA GLU A 107 -11.61 11.09 10.12
C GLU A 107 -10.43 10.20 10.56
N TYR A 108 -9.38 10.14 9.75
CA TYR A 108 -8.17 9.39 10.08
C TYR A 108 -7.46 9.96 11.31
N LYS A 109 -7.24 11.29 11.35
CA LYS A 109 -6.61 12.01 12.46
C LYS A 109 -7.34 11.79 13.79
N ASN A 110 -8.67 11.79 13.73
CA ASN A 110 -9.52 11.61 14.89
C ASN A 110 -9.82 10.13 15.23
N GLY A 111 -9.00 9.20 14.71
CA GLY A 111 -9.15 7.78 15.02
C GLY A 111 -10.44 7.14 14.54
N GLY A 112 -11.00 7.64 13.43
CA GLY A 112 -12.25 7.13 12.86
C GLY A 112 -13.52 7.73 13.49
N GLU A 113 -13.43 8.85 14.19
CA GLU A 113 -14.59 9.53 14.75
C GLU A 113 -15.67 9.77 13.68
N SER A 114 -16.90 9.45 14.01
CA SER A 114 -18.06 9.51 13.10
C SER A 114 -18.04 8.52 11.91
N LEU A 115 -17.06 7.62 11.83
CA LEU A 115 -17.08 6.54 10.83
C LEU A 115 -17.93 5.36 11.29
N SER A 116 -18.72 4.82 10.37
CA SER A 116 -19.26 3.46 10.45
C SER A 116 -18.38 2.55 9.59
N ILE A 117 -17.74 1.60 10.23
CA ILE A 117 -16.87 0.61 9.57
C ILE A 117 -17.60 -0.72 9.52
N ASN A 118 -17.91 -1.16 8.31
CA ASN A 118 -18.40 -2.51 8.06
C ASN A 118 -17.19 -3.45 8.02
N PHE A 119 -17.25 -4.59 8.70
CA PHE A 119 -16.20 -5.58 8.62
C PHE A 119 -16.76 -6.99 8.44
N ASN A 120 -15.98 -7.86 7.83
CA ASN A 120 -16.31 -9.26 7.69
C ASN A 120 -15.04 -10.11 7.57
N PHE A 121 -15.15 -11.38 7.97
CA PHE A 121 -14.13 -12.37 7.70
C PHE A 121 -14.45 -13.11 6.41
N ALA A 122 -13.46 -13.33 5.57
CA ALA A 122 -13.62 -14.02 4.29
C ALA A 122 -12.48 -15.02 4.07
N GLU A 123 -12.81 -16.14 3.44
CA GLU A 123 -11.80 -17.13 3.05
C GLU A 123 -11.13 -16.71 1.75
N SER A 124 -9.82 -16.93 1.67
CA SER A 124 -9.03 -16.76 0.44
C SER A 124 -8.17 -18.01 0.21
N PRO A 125 -7.61 -18.20 -1.01
CA PRO A 125 -6.67 -19.29 -1.27
C PRO A 125 -5.42 -19.28 -0.38
N PHE A 126 -5.15 -18.17 0.30
CA PHE A 126 -3.96 -17.94 1.13
C PHE A 126 -4.30 -17.91 2.63
N GLY A 127 -5.56 -18.15 3.00
CA GLY A 127 -6.04 -18.12 4.38
C GLY A 127 -7.18 -17.13 4.60
N LYS A 128 -7.66 -17.10 5.85
CA LYS A 128 -8.72 -16.20 6.28
C LYS A 128 -8.26 -14.75 6.28
N LEU A 129 -9.14 -13.86 5.86
CA LEU A 129 -8.92 -12.41 5.80
C LEU A 129 -9.93 -11.67 6.68
N LEU A 130 -9.50 -10.61 7.34
CA LEU A 130 -10.36 -9.54 7.84
C LEU A 130 -10.40 -8.44 6.79
N VAL A 131 -11.58 -8.14 6.27
CA VAL A 131 -11.81 -7.02 5.35
C VAL A 131 -12.74 -6.03 6.01
N ALA A 132 -12.39 -4.74 5.96
CA ALA A 132 -13.20 -3.67 6.50
C ALA A 132 -13.31 -2.51 5.52
N SER A 133 -14.48 -1.89 5.48
CA SER A 133 -14.86 -0.83 4.56
C SER A 133 -15.60 0.30 5.26
N THR A 134 -15.48 1.49 4.72
CA THR A 134 -16.37 2.62 4.96
C THR A 134 -17.25 2.85 3.73
N ALA A 135 -18.17 3.79 3.77
CA ALA A 135 -18.93 4.23 2.59
C ALA A 135 -18.02 4.78 1.45
N LYS A 136 -16.76 5.10 1.76
CA LYS A 136 -15.79 5.69 0.80
C LYS A 136 -14.84 4.67 0.18
N GLY A 137 -14.68 3.48 0.77
CA GLY A 137 -13.79 2.44 0.27
C GLY A 137 -13.28 1.47 1.33
N ILE A 138 -12.37 0.58 0.93
CA ILE A 138 -11.68 -0.32 1.86
C ILE A 138 -10.74 0.48 2.76
N CYS A 139 -10.86 0.29 4.08
CA CYS A 139 -10.01 0.92 5.08
C CYS A 139 -9.08 -0.08 5.80
N HIS A 140 -9.36 -1.38 5.68
CA HIS A 140 -8.51 -2.44 6.22
C HIS A 140 -8.68 -3.75 5.44
N LEU A 141 -7.55 -4.41 5.14
CA LEU A 141 -7.51 -5.76 4.59
C LEU A 141 -6.24 -6.43 5.12
N ALA A 142 -6.40 -7.52 5.85
CA ALA A 142 -5.28 -8.25 6.43
C ALA A 142 -5.61 -9.74 6.60
N PHE A 143 -4.61 -10.60 6.62
CA PHE A 143 -4.78 -11.98 7.03
C PHE A 143 -5.13 -12.04 8.53
N ALA A 144 -6.00 -12.97 8.89
CA ALA A 144 -6.56 -13.13 10.23
C ALA A 144 -6.45 -14.60 10.65
N GLU A 145 -5.31 -14.98 11.21
CA GLU A 145 -5.13 -16.30 11.81
C GLU A 145 -5.99 -16.44 13.08
N ASP A 146 -6.06 -15.36 13.86
CA ASP A 146 -6.95 -15.22 15.03
C ASP A 146 -7.89 -14.04 14.79
N GLU A 147 -9.20 -14.31 14.80
CA GLU A 147 -10.23 -13.29 14.56
C GLU A 147 -10.29 -12.22 15.66
N ALA A 148 -10.08 -12.62 16.92
CA ALA A 148 -10.13 -11.69 18.04
C ALA A 148 -8.95 -10.71 18.00
N GLU A 149 -7.76 -11.21 17.68
CA GLU A 149 -6.56 -10.38 17.52
C GLU A 149 -6.67 -9.46 16.30
N ALA A 150 -7.17 -9.96 15.18
CA ALA A 150 -7.39 -9.15 13.98
C ALA A 150 -8.37 -7.99 14.24
N LEU A 151 -9.46 -8.25 14.98
CA LEU A 151 -10.40 -7.20 15.41
C LEU A 151 -9.75 -6.22 16.39
N ARG A 152 -8.95 -6.70 17.33
CA ARG A 152 -8.21 -5.84 18.26
C ARG A 152 -7.31 -4.86 17.52
N ILE A 153 -6.59 -5.34 16.49
CA ILE A 153 -5.75 -4.51 15.62
C ILE A 153 -6.59 -3.46 14.88
N LEU A 154 -7.73 -3.86 14.31
CA LEU A 154 -8.64 -2.94 13.62
C LEU A 154 -9.16 -1.86 14.56
N HIS A 155 -9.61 -2.23 15.78
CA HIS A 155 -10.09 -1.30 16.79
C HIS A 155 -8.98 -0.36 17.29
N THR A 156 -7.74 -0.85 17.43
CA THR A 156 -6.59 0.00 17.78
C THR A 156 -6.29 1.02 16.69
N LYS A 157 -6.52 0.63 15.41
CA LYS A 157 -6.32 1.52 14.27
C LYS A 157 -7.35 2.66 14.23
N PHE A 158 -8.62 2.38 14.57
CA PHE A 158 -9.71 3.33 14.52
C PHE A 158 -10.55 3.28 15.83
N PRO A 159 -9.98 3.76 16.95
CA PRO A 159 -10.60 3.57 18.27
C PRO A 159 -11.93 4.30 18.47
N ASN A 160 -12.21 5.31 17.66
CA ASN A 160 -13.41 6.16 17.77
C ASN A 160 -14.47 5.84 16.70
N ALA A 161 -14.26 4.79 15.88
CA ALA A 161 -15.24 4.35 14.90
C ALA A 161 -16.33 3.47 15.52
N SER A 162 -17.49 3.42 14.90
CA SER A 162 -18.49 2.39 15.12
C SER A 162 -18.28 1.21 14.19
N TYR A 163 -18.54 -0.03 14.66
CA TYR A 163 -18.26 -1.24 13.90
C TYR A 163 -19.52 -2.06 13.71
N VAL A 164 -19.73 -2.54 12.48
CA VAL A 164 -20.85 -3.43 12.12
C VAL A 164 -20.29 -4.64 11.40
N GLN A 165 -20.57 -5.84 11.89
CA GLN A 165 -20.17 -7.07 11.19
C GLN A 165 -21.14 -7.39 10.08
N ILE A 166 -20.79 -6.96 8.87
CA ILE A 166 -21.60 -7.19 7.65
C ILE A 166 -20.66 -7.22 6.43
N ALA A 167 -20.96 -8.13 5.50
CA ALA A 167 -20.33 -8.14 4.18
C ALA A 167 -21.07 -7.16 3.25
N ASP A 168 -20.33 -6.22 2.69
CA ASP A 168 -20.87 -5.26 1.72
C ASP A 168 -20.25 -5.42 0.32
N THR A 169 -20.81 -4.67 -0.64
CA THR A 169 -20.37 -4.72 -2.04
C THR A 169 -18.94 -4.25 -2.24
N VAL A 170 -18.47 -3.30 -1.42
CA VAL A 170 -17.10 -2.77 -1.49
C VAL A 170 -16.11 -3.86 -1.10
N GLN A 171 -16.42 -4.60 -0.02
CA GLN A 171 -15.63 -5.75 0.45
C GLN A 171 -15.62 -6.89 -0.57
N GLN A 172 -16.80 -7.22 -1.14
CA GLN A 172 -16.91 -8.27 -2.15
C GLN A 172 -16.09 -7.95 -3.40
N ASN A 173 -16.11 -6.69 -3.84
CA ASN A 173 -15.28 -6.24 -4.97
C ASN A 173 -13.78 -6.33 -4.67
N ALA A 174 -13.37 -5.97 -3.45
CA ALA A 174 -11.96 -6.10 -3.04
C ALA A 174 -11.51 -7.57 -3.04
N LEU A 175 -12.34 -8.49 -2.57
CA LEU A 175 -12.03 -9.92 -2.52
C LEU A 175 -11.92 -10.59 -3.92
N ASN A 176 -12.38 -9.93 -4.98
CA ASN A 176 -12.25 -10.45 -6.34
C ASN A 176 -10.76 -10.55 -6.78
N ILE A 177 -9.82 -9.83 -6.15
CA ILE A 177 -8.38 -10.00 -6.40
C ILE A 177 -7.91 -11.44 -6.18
N PHE A 178 -8.56 -12.18 -5.29
CA PHE A 178 -8.23 -13.57 -5.00
C PHE A 178 -8.90 -14.58 -5.93
N LYS A 179 -9.83 -14.14 -6.79
CA LYS A 179 -10.59 -15.00 -7.71
C LYS A 179 -9.96 -15.14 -9.10
N HIS A 180 -8.69 -14.74 -9.27
CA HIS A 180 -7.95 -14.78 -10.55
C HIS A 180 -8.56 -13.95 -11.70
N ASP A 181 -9.56 -13.11 -11.43
CA ASP A 181 -10.12 -12.20 -12.43
C ASP A 181 -9.37 -10.86 -12.40
N TRP A 182 -8.15 -10.88 -12.91
CA TRP A 182 -7.24 -9.72 -12.95
C TRP A 182 -7.76 -8.57 -13.81
N THR A 183 -8.80 -8.79 -14.62
CA THR A 183 -9.38 -7.75 -15.49
C THR A 183 -10.08 -6.65 -14.73
N LYS A 184 -10.51 -6.92 -13.49
CA LYS A 184 -11.25 -5.98 -12.63
C LYS A 184 -10.40 -5.29 -11.56
N LEU A 185 -9.09 -5.57 -11.50
CA LEU A 185 -8.19 -4.98 -10.50
C LEU A 185 -8.11 -3.45 -10.54
N SER A 186 -8.32 -2.84 -11.71
CA SER A 186 -8.33 -1.38 -11.84
C SER A 186 -9.45 -0.69 -11.03
N GLN A 187 -10.46 -1.44 -10.62
CA GLN A 187 -11.60 -0.96 -9.82
C GLN A 187 -11.39 -1.16 -8.32
N VAL A 188 -10.40 -1.94 -7.92
CA VAL A 188 -10.12 -2.23 -6.51
C VAL A 188 -9.11 -1.22 -5.96
N LYS A 189 -9.55 -0.41 -5.00
CA LYS A 189 -8.66 0.49 -4.25
C LYS A 189 -8.01 -0.32 -3.14
N LEU A 190 -6.79 -0.82 -3.37
CA LEU A 190 -6.00 -1.56 -2.40
C LEU A 190 -5.07 -0.63 -1.65
N HIS A 191 -5.03 -0.81 -0.33
CA HIS A 191 -4.08 -0.19 0.56
C HIS A 191 -3.06 -1.25 1.00
N LEU A 192 -1.79 -1.05 0.60
CA LEU A 192 -0.66 -1.85 1.09
C LEU A 192 0.04 -1.07 2.20
N LYS A 193 0.04 -1.61 3.42
CA LYS A 193 0.71 -1.00 4.57
C LYS A 193 1.82 -1.91 5.07
N GLY A 194 3.06 -1.38 5.10
CA GLY A 194 4.19 -2.09 5.66
C GLY A 194 5.35 -1.17 6.03
N THR A 195 6.23 -1.65 6.92
CA THR A 195 7.53 -1.04 7.17
C THR A 195 8.44 -1.19 5.93
N ASP A 196 9.54 -0.42 5.83
CA ASP A 196 10.51 -0.54 4.73
C ASP A 196 11.00 -1.99 4.55
N PHE A 197 11.13 -2.73 5.62
CA PHE A 197 11.45 -4.14 5.60
C PHE A 197 10.32 -4.99 4.99
N GLN A 198 9.07 -4.76 5.39
CA GLN A 198 7.92 -5.47 4.83
C GLN A 198 7.71 -5.14 3.36
N LEU A 199 7.94 -3.90 2.94
CA LEU A 199 7.92 -3.51 1.52
C LEU A 199 8.96 -4.28 0.72
N LYS A 200 10.20 -4.41 1.22
CA LYS A 200 11.26 -5.23 0.61
C LYS A 200 10.89 -6.71 0.52
N VAL A 201 10.27 -7.25 1.57
CA VAL A 201 9.76 -8.63 1.55
C VAL A 201 8.68 -8.81 0.49
N TRP A 202 7.72 -7.89 0.42
CA TRP A 202 6.63 -7.96 -0.58
C TRP A 202 7.13 -7.77 -2.00
N GLU A 203 8.07 -6.87 -2.24
CA GLU A 203 8.75 -6.74 -3.55
C GLU A 203 9.42 -8.04 -3.96
N THR A 204 10.04 -8.74 -3.02
CA THR A 204 10.71 -10.01 -3.28
C THR A 204 9.70 -11.14 -3.52
N LEU A 205 8.59 -11.16 -2.79
CA LEU A 205 7.48 -12.10 -3.00
C LEU A 205 6.83 -11.93 -4.38
N LEU A 206 6.65 -10.69 -4.84
CA LEU A 206 6.11 -10.39 -6.17
C LEU A 206 7.02 -10.88 -7.32
N LYS A 207 8.31 -11.14 -7.03
CA LYS A 207 9.28 -11.68 -8.00
C LYS A 207 9.22 -13.20 -8.15
N ILE A 208 8.49 -13.89 -7.27
CA ILE A 208 8.30 -15.33 -7.39
C ILE A 208 7.34 -15.57 -8.57
N PRO A 209 7.79 -16.23 -9.66
CA PRO A 209 6.92 -16.48 -10.80
C PRO A 209 5.70 -17.30 -10.41
N LEU A 210 4.56 -17.05 -11.03
CA LEU A 210 3.32 -17.78 -10.79
C LEU A 210 3.57 -19.30 -10.91
N GLY A 211 3.17 -20.08 -9.87
CA GLY A 211 3.36 -21.51 -9.82
C GLY A 211 4.77 -22.00 -9.38
N LYS A 212 5.67 -21.07 -9.01
CA LYS A 212 6.94 -21.44 -8.37
C LYS A 212 6.90 -21.19 -6.87
N LEU A 213 7.68 -22.00 -6.13
CA LEU A 213 7.87 -21.86 -4.69
C LEU A 213 9.21 -21.18 -4.43
N SER A 214 9.27 -20.35 -3.39
CA SER A 214 10.50 -19.83 -2.81
C SER A 214 10.49 -20.04 -1.30
N THR A 215 11.65 -20.07 -0.67
CA THR A 215 11.78 -20.19 0.78
C THR A 215 12.02 -18.82 1.42
N TYR A 216 11.62 -18.63 2.68
CA TYR A 216 11.97 -17.42 3.44
C TYR A 216 13.48 -17.18 3.51
N GLY A 217 14.30 -18.24 3.49
CA GLY A 217 15.74 -18.13 3.42
C GLY A 217 16.25 -17.56 2.09
N GLU A 218 15.62 -17.86 0.96
CA GLU A 218 15.93 -17.27 -0.33
C GLU A 218 15.49 -15.82 -0.40
N ILE A 219 14.31 -15.52 0.14
CA ILE A 219 13.78 -14.16 0.25
C ILE A 219 14.73 -13.31 1.12
N SER A 220 15.14 -13.78 2.30
CA SER A 220 16.05 -13.07 3.20
C SER A 220 17.42 -12.79 2.59
N LYS A 221 17.95 -13.69 1.76
CA LYS A 221 19.19 -13.47 0.99
C LYS A 221 19.04 -12.38 -0.08
N GLN A 222 17.88 -12.32 -0.74
CA GLN A 222 17.60 -11.33 -1.78
C GLN A 222 17.41 -9.90 -1.22
N ILE A 223 16.92 -9.77 0.02
CA ILE A 223 16.78 -8.48 0.70
C ILE A 223 18.02 -8.08 1.52
N GLU A 224 19.13 -8.83 1.40
CA GLU A 224 20.40 -8.61 2.13
C GLU A 224 20.24 -8.54 3.67
N SER A 225 19.23 -9.19 4.21
CA SER A 225 18.89 -9.19 5.64
C SER A 225 19.13 -10.58 6.23
N CYS A 226 20.39 -10.90 6.52
CA CYS A 226 20.76 -12.14 7.21
C CYS A 226 20.10 -12.20 8.60
N GLY A 227 19.15 -13.12 8.77
CA GLY A 227 18.42 -13.31 10.04
C GLY A 227 16.92 -13.06 9.99
N ALA A 228 16.40 -12.49 8.90
CA ALA A 228 14.98 -12.16 8.71
C ALA A 228 14.06 -13.37 8.44
N SER A 229 14.58 -14.59 8.44
CA SER A 229 13.80 -15.83 8.19
C SER A 229 12.84 -16.22 9.32
N ARG A 230 12.78 -15.43 10.40
CA ARG A 230 11.90 -15.63 11.57
C ARG A 230 11.04 -14.42 11.92
N ALA A 231 10.94 -13.41 11.03
CA ALA A 231 10.13 -12.20 11.26
C ALA A 231 8.80 -12.30 10.52
#